data_93426a69286113ad2846a702eb21ca88
#
_entry.id   93426a69286113ad2846a702eb21ca88
#
_cell.length_a   1.000
_cell.length_b   1.000
_cell.length_c   1.000
_cell.angle_alpha   90.00
_cell.angle_beta   90.00
_cell.angle_gamma   90.00
#
_symmetry.space_group_name_H-M   'P 1'
#
loop_
_entity.id
_entity.type
_entity.pdbx_description
1 polymer ?
#
loop_
_entity_poly.entity_id
_entity_poly.type
_entity_poly.pdbx_seq_one_letter_code
_entity_poly.pdbx_strand_id
1 'polypeptide(L)'
;MSGLDSKNNLYLRVSTSNRKEVYKMSKRKLGILTFSDGRKQVHEELININQKFLNHLVKTLEKTRELELVVGSEIIYTPTQAKAQAEALKCAGVDGTLFNFSVWSFPHLAVIAAENGRGPYLLLSNLNPQSPGLIAMLAAAGCLDQVGIRHSRLWGDVSDEKVLKGILSFIHSASVVNRLKGQTCGLIGGRSMGMYIGAVDTRQWQTIFGVDLEHVDQLEIMVRAEKIPEEKIERALQWLTERVKKIDYSKEGLTPEKMKKQIRSYYATKEITEEKKLDFVGVKCQPELSDNYGTQCLSHAFLNDPYDMDGKKESIVAGCEADLDGALTMQILKLLTDSPVLFFDLRHYDTNNNLFVFSNCGSQPTYFAGRSDDPRENLKNVTFYSQTPFYYRAGGATVQYMCAPGEVTIARLARKDGEYWMAIIPGEFVSVPQERLKETSPEWPQGFTKLSIDANELIKGIGGNHVHAVYGNYVNELVEICNMIGINYKVFSGK
;
A
#
# COMPACT_ATOMS: atom_id res chain seq x y z
N MET A 1 29.69 54.12 14.37
CA MET A 1 28.41 54.32 13.65
C MET A 1 28.20 53.06 12.84
N SER A 2 27.33 52.27 13.34
CA SER A 2 26.09 51.73 12.79
C SER A 2 26.33 50.86 11.56
N GLY A 3 25.99 49.67 11.45
CA GLY A 3 25.00 48.83 12.12
C GLY A 3 24.44 47.88 11.10
N LEU A 4 24.09 46.64 11.54
CA LEU A 4 23.09 45.75 10.97
C LEU A 4 23.47 45.05 9.65
N ASP A 5 23.33 43.76 9.45
CA ASP A 5 22.22 42.95 9.90
C ASP A 5 22.54 41.45 9.86
N SER A 6 21.98 40.76 10.80
CA SER A 6 22.03 39.33 10.99
C SER A 6 21.16 38.62 9.98
N LYS A 7 21.70 37.61 9.27
CA LYS A 7 20.92 36.59 8.63
C LYS A 7 20.91 35.31 9.52
N ASN A 8 19.79 35.10 10.16
CA ASN A 8 19.47 33.87 10.91
C ASN A 8 19.45 32.66 9.96
N ASN A 9 20.51 31.89 10.01
CA ASN A 9 20.48 30.51 9.49
C ASN A 9 19.95 29.60 10.60
N LEU A 10 18.69 29.24 10.51
CA LEU A 10 18.07 28.20 11.36
C LEU A 10 18.53 26.81 10.87
N TYR A 11 19.72 26.37 11.30
CA TYR A 11 20.07 24.96 11.25
C TYR A 11 19.45 24.27 12.49
N LEU A 12 18.39 23.49 12.26
CA LEU A 12 17.86 22.58 13.24
C LEU A 12 18.91 21.53 13.60
N ARG A 13 19.57 21.71 14.74
CA ARG A 13 20.35 20.66 15.38
C ARG A 13 19.38 19.58 15.85
N VAL A 14 19.39 18.43 15.18
CA VAL A 14 18.74 17.20 15.69
C VAL A 14 19.62 16.64 16.78
N SER A 15 19.19 16.78 18.02
CA SER A 15 19.82 16.15 19.17
C SER A 15 19.51 14.66 19.14
N THR A 16 20.54 13.82 19.11
CA THR A 16 20.45 12.38 19.36
C THR A 16 20.21 12.15 20.85
N SER A 17 18.98 11.97 21.28
CA SER A 17 18.66 11.40 22.57
C SER A 17 17.37 10.57 22.51
N ASN A 18 17.52 9.26 22.86
CA ASN A 18 16.48 8.31 23.27
C ASN A 18 15.17 8.27 22.47
N ARG A 19 15.15 7.58 21.32
CA ARG A 19 13.91 7.18 20.66
C ARG A 19 13.42 5.82 21.18
N LYS A 20 12.65 5.84 22.26
CA LYS A 20 11.51 4.95 22.45
C LYS A 20 10.30 5.66 21.83
N GLU A 21 10.21 5.76 20.55
CA GLU A 21 8.98 6.14 19.86
C GLU A 21 8.41 4.90 19.16
N VAL A 22 7.32 4.42 19.72
CA VAL A 22 6.31 3.63 19.00
C VAL A 22 5.98 4.44 17.74
N TYR A 23 6.14 3.86 16.55
CA TYR A 23 5.72 4.46 15.28
C TYR A 23 4.21 4.72 15.35
N LYS A 24 3.84 5.92 15.78
CA LYS A 24 2.47 6.40 15.72
C LYS A 24 2.26 6.79 14.26
N MET A 25 1.43 6.03 13.55
CA MET A 25 0.99 6.40 12.19
C MET A 25 0.68 7.90 12.17
N SER A 26 1.23 8.63 11.22
CA SER A 26 0.83 10.02 11.00
C SER A 26 -0.66 10.03 10.69
N LYS A 27 -1.45 10.78 11.45
CA LYS A 27 -2.89 10.90 11.21
C LYS A 27 -3.11 11.35 9.76
N ARG A 28 -4.10 10.74 9.09
CA ARG A 28 -4.52 11.19 7.76
C ARG A 28 -5.13 12.58 7.87
N LYS A 29 -4.79 13.46 6.93
CA LYS A 29 -5.18 14.86 6.98
C LYS A 29 -6.37 15.12 6.05
N LEU A 30 -7.56 15.38 6.63
CA LEU A 30 -8.80 15.63 5.89
C LEU A 30 -9.10 17.14 5.83
N GLY A 31 -9.18 17.67 4.60
CA GLY A 31 -9.69 19.01 4.34
C GLY A 31 -11.22 19.04 4.33
N ILE A 32 -11.83 20.09 4.89
CA ILE A 32 -13.29 20.26 4.90
C ILE A 32 -13.64 21.66 4.40
N LEU A 33 -14.42 21.73 3.30
CA LEU A 33 -15.00 22.96 2.76
C LEU A 33 -16.53 22.87 2.86
N THR A 34 -17.18 23.93 3.34
CA THR A 34 -18.64 24.02 3.44
C THR A 34 -19.17 25.10 2.51
N PHE A 35 -20.21 24.80 1.77
CA PHE A 35 -20.77 25.67 0.74
C PHE A 35 -22.15 26.21 1.13
N SER A 36 -22.50 27.40 0.61
CA SER A 36 -23.75 28.07 0.84
C SER A 36 -24.31 28.72 -0.44
N ASP A 37 -25.50 29.30 -0.35
CA ASP A 37 -26.15 30.04 -1.43
C ASP A 37 -25.29 31.25 -1.85
N GLY A 38 -25.09 31.46 -3.15
CA GLY A 38 -24.28 32.55 -3.69
C GLY A 38 -24.89 33.95 -3.52
N ARG A 39 -26.15 34.05 -3.10
CA ARG A 39 -26.82 35.33 -2.80
C ARG A 39 -26.53 35.74 -1.37
N LYS A 40 -25.89 36.87 -1.16
CA LYS A 40 -25.42 37.34 0.14
C LYS A 40 -26.49 37.29 1.25
N GLN A 41 -27.68 37.82 0.99
CA GLN A 41 -28.78 37.83 1.97
C GLN A 41 -29.19 36.41 2.38
N VAL A 42 -29.36 35.52 1.40
CA VAL A 42 -29.73 34.12 1.67
C VAL A 42 -28.61 33.39 2.43
N HIS A 43 -27.35 33.63 2.08
CA HIS A 43 -26.21 33.10 2.82
C HIS A 43 -26.24 33.53 4.30
N GLU A 44 -26.49 34.83 4.58
CA GLU A 44 -26.56 35.37 5.92
C GLU A 44 -27.69 34.74 6.75
N GLU A 45 -28.84 34.42 6.14
CA GLU A 45 -29.94 33.71 6.80
C GLU A 45 -29.60 32.22 7.08
N LEU A 46 -28.81 31.58 6.22
CA LEU A 46 -28.44 30.16 6.31
C LEU A 46 -27.20 29.90 7.14
N ILE A 47 -26.44 30.92 7.54
CA ILE A 47 -25.12 30.74 8.17
C ILE A 47 -25.19 29.90 9.45
N ASN A 48 -26.19 30.14 10.29
CA ASN A 48 -26.35 29.42 11.56
C ASN A 48 -26.65 27.94 11.37
N ILE A 49 -27.48 27.58 10.39
CA ILE A 49 -27.80 26.19 10.12
C ILE A 49 -26.61 25.49 9.48
N ASN A 50 -25.89 26.12 8.56
CA ASN A 50 -24.66 25.60 7.98
C ASN A 50 -23.59 25.36 9.06
N GLN A 51 -23.38 26.31 9.97
CA GLN A 51 -22.41 26.19 11.04
C GLN A 51 -22.77 25.05 12.03
N LYS A 52 -24.05 24.85 12.29
CA LYS A 52 -24.52 23.74 13.13
C LYS A 52 -24.13 22.39 12.53
N PHE A 53 -24.36 22.17 11.23
CA PHE A 53 -24.00 20.93 10.55
C PHE A 53 -22.48 20.75 10.46
N LEU A 54 -21.73 21.81 10.13
CA LEU A 54 -20.27 21.77 10.12
C LEU A 54 -19.70 21.40 11.52
N ASN A 55 -20.20 22.02 12.56
CA ASN A 55 -19.76 21.71 13.94
C ASN A 55 -20.09 20.26 14.33
N HIS A 56 -21.24 19.74 13.89
CA HIS A 56 -21.59 18.34 14.14
C HIS A 56 -20.66 17.38 13.41
N LEU A 57 -20.35 17.64 12.13
CA LEU A 57 -19.40 16.89 11.32
C LEU A 57 -18.00 16.87 11.99
N VAL A 58 -17.46 18.06 12.28
CA VAL A 58 -16.11 18.19 12.88
C VAL A 58 -16.04 17.46 14.23
N LYS A 59 -16.97 17.70 15.15
CA LYS A 59 -17.00 17.04 16.47
C LYS A 59 -17.11 15.51 16.37
N THR A 60 -17.83 15.00 15.39
CA THR A 60 -17.96 13.55 15.20
C THR A 60 -16.67 12.94 14.67
N LEU A 61 -16.03 13.59 13.70
CA LEU A 61 -14.75 13.13 13.16
C LEU A 61 -13.61 13.24 14.19
N GLU A 62 -13.55 14.28 15.00
CA GLU A 62 -12.55 14.44 16.07
C GLU A 62 -12.61 13.31 17.10
N LYS A 63 -13.81 12.79 17.41
CA LYS A 63 -13.99 11.68 18.36
C LYS A 63 -13.33 10.39 17.90
N THR A 64 -13.12 10.17 16.61
CA THR A 64 -12.43 8.99 16.09
C THR A 64 -10.95 8.97 16.48
N ARG A 65 -10.33 10.13 16.66
CA ARG A 65 -8.89 10.32 16.92
C ARG A 65 -7.97 9.81 15.81
N GLU A 66 -8.53 9.43 14.67
CA GLU A 66 -7.80 8.87 13.51
C GLU A 66 -7.33 9.95 12.55
N LEU A 67 -7.98 11.12 12.54
CA LEU A 67 -7.78 12.18 11.57
C LEU A 67 -7.16 13.44 12.17
N GLU A 68 -6.43 14.17 11.32
CA GLU A 68 -6.11 15.59 11.47
C GLU A 68 -7.06 16.36 10.54
N LEU A 69 -7.89 17.25 11.11
CA LEU A 69 -8.87 18.00 10.35
C LEU A 69 -8.33 19.39 9.99
N VAL A 70 -8.43 19.77 8.73
CA VAL A 70 -8.15 21.13 8.24
C VAL A 70 -9.45 21.72 7.71
N VAL A 71 -10.11 22.53 8.53
CA VAL A 71 -11.42 23.12 8.20
C VAL A 71 -11.25 24.46 7.56
N GLY A 72 -12.00 24.72 6.48
CA GLY A 72 -12.06 26.03 5.84
C GLY A 72 -12.42 27.13 6.85
N SER A 73 -11.80 28.28 6.74
CA SER A 73 -11.93 29.40 7.71
C SER A 73 -13.32 30.06 7.70
N GLU A 74 -14.07 29.90 6.60
CA GLU A 74 -15.42 30.45 6.45
C GLU A 74 -16.27 29.59 5.54
N ILE A 75 -17.58 29.78 5.59
CA ILE A 75 -18.55 29.11 4.70
C ILE A 75 -18.54 29.81 3.35
N ILE A 76 -18.30 29.04 2.30
CA ILE A 76 -18.09 29.52 0.94
C ILE A 76 -19.42 29.88 0.28
N TYR A 77 -19.56 31.13 -0.18
CA TYR A 77 -20.69 31.58 -1.00
C TYR A 77 -20.27 32.41 -2.23
N THR A 78 -18.95 32.69 -2.39
CA THR A 78 -18.41 33.40 -3.55
C THR A 78 -17.29 32.62 -4.24
N PRO A 79 -17.04 32.85 -5.55
CA PRO A 79 -15.92 32.28 -6.29
C PRO A 79 -14.54 32.56 -5.66
N THR A 80 -14.34 33.78 -5.17
CA THR A 80 -13.06 34.18 -4.54
C THR A 80 -12.78 33.38 -3.28
N GLN A 81 -13.80 33.17 -2.43
CA GLN A 81 -13.67 32.33 -1.23
C GLN A 81 -13.41 30.87 -1.61
N ALA A 82 -14.14 30.34 -2.60
CA ALA A 82 -13.94 28.96 -3.06
C ALA A 82 -12.49 28.70 -3.47
N LYS A 83 -11.91 29.60 -4.27
CA LYS A 83 -10.51 29.53 -4.69
C LYS A 83 -9.55 29.62 -3.49
N ALA A 84 -9.66 30.70 -2.70
CA ALA A 84 -8.72 30.98 -1.62
C ALA A 84 -8.66 29.86 -0.57
N GLN A 85 -9.81 29.31 -0.17
CA GLN A 85 -9.86 28.25 0.82
C GLN A 85 -9.39 26.90 0.27
N ALA A 86 -9.67 26.61 -0.99
CA ALA A 86 -9.15 25.39 -1.65
C ALA A 86 -7.62 25.45 -1.76
N GLU A 87 -7.04 26.58 -2.13
CA GLU A 87 -5.59 26.80 -2.14
C GLU A 87 -4.98 26.67 -0.74
N ALA A 88 -5.65 27.18 0.30
CA ALA A 88 -5.21 27.02 1.69
C ALA A 88 -5.15 25.56 2.12
N LEU A 89 -6.16 24.74 1.81
CA LEU A 89 -6.15 23.30 2.08
C LEU A 89 -5.03 22.58 1.29
N LYS A 90 -4.81 22.97 0.04
CA LYS A 90 -3.72 22.44 -0.79
C LYS A 90 -2.34 22.73 -0.16
N CYS A 91 -2.13 23.97 0.30
CA CYS A 91 -0.89 24.36 1.00
C CYS A 91 -0.73 23.65 2.35
N ALA A 92 -1.83 23.34 3.06
CA ALA A 92 -1.81 22.54 4.28
C ALA A 92 -1.47 21.07 4.03
N GLY A 93 -1.41 20.61 2.79
CA GLY A 93 -1.02 19.26 2.42
C GLY A 93 -2.04 18.20 2.82
N VAL A 94 -3.34 18.47 2.66
CA VAL A 94 -4.40 17.49 2.97
C VAL A 94 -4.30 16.25 2.08
N ASP A 95 -4.67 15.09 2.61
CA ASP A 95 -4.70 13.81 1.88
C ASP A 95 -5.93 13.68 0.98
N GLY A 96 -7.01 14.38 1.33
CA GLY A 96 -8.24 14.44 0.56
C GLY A 96 -9.12 15.59 1.06
N THR A 97 -10.10 16.00 0.26
CA THR A 97 -10.98 17.11 0.60
C THR A 97 -12.44 16.68 0.60
N LEU A 98 -13.13 16.93 1.71
CA LEU A 98 -14.57 16.73 1.87
C LEU A 98 -15.29 18.05 1.60
N PHE A 99 -16.25 18.02 0.65
CA PHE A 99 -17.17 19.11 0.33
C PHE A 99 -18.48 18.87 1.06
N ASN A 100 -18.78 19.68 2.08
CA ASN A 100 -19.96 19.58 2.93
C ASN A 100 -21.10 20.44 2.37
N PHE A 101 -22.23 19.79 2.04
CA PHE A 101 -23.44 20.40 1.53
C PHE A 101 -24.57 20.24 2.54
N SER A 102 -24.83 21.26 3.35
CA SER A 102 -25.86 21.25 4.37
C SER A 102 -27.13 21.95 3.95
N VAL A 103 -27.03 22.90 3.03
CA VAL A 103 -28.08 23.72 2.47
C VAL A 103 -27.92 23.83 0.95
N TRP A 104 -28.85 24.50 0.28
CA TRP A 104 -28.63 24.84 -1.15
C TRP A 104 -27.36 25.69 -1.31
N SER A 105 -26.58 25.36 -2.31
CA SER A 105 -25.38 26.12 -2.69
C SER A 105 -25.25 26.20 -4.21
N PHE A 106 -24.57 27.22 -4.70
CA PHE A 106 -24.32 27.36 -6.14
C PHE A 106 -23.28 26.35 -6.60
N PRO A 107 -23.61 25.42 -7.51
CA PRO A 107 -22.79 24.25 -7.82
C PRO A 107 -21.41 24.59 -8.42
N HIS A 108 -21.27 25.71 -9.14
CA HIS A 108 -19.98 26.13 -9.71
C HIS A 108 -18.92 26.45 -8.64
N LEU A 109 -19.32 26.76 -7.40
CA LEU A 109 -18.39 27.00 -6.31
C LEU A 109 -17.57 25.74 -5.97
N ALA A 110 -18.21 24.55 -6.06
CA ALA A 110 -17.52 23.28 -5.88
C ALA A 110 -16.52 22.99 -7.01
N VAL A 111 -16.86 23.36 -8.24
CA VAL A 111 -15.94 23.22 -9.39
C VAL A 111 -14.70 24.10 -9.18
N ILE A 112 -14.90 25.40 -8.85
CA ILE A 112 -13.79 26.32 -8.58
C ILE A 112 -12.92 25.82 -7.43
N ALA A 113 -13.51 25.32 -6.35
CA ALA A 113 -12.75 24.74 -5.24
C ALA A 113 -11.95 23.49 -5.67
N ALA A 114 -12.54 22.61 -6.49
CA ALA A 114 -11.86 21.42 -6.94
C ALA A 114 -10.69 21.72 -7.91
N GLU A 115 -10.84 22.68 -8.81
CA GLU A 115 -9.79 23.10 -9.74
C GLU A 115 -8.57 23.74 -9.05
N ASN A 116 -8.79 24.42 -7.93
CA ASN A 116 -7.72 25.12 -7.20
C ASN A 116 -7.24 24.37 -5.95
N GLY A 117 -7.95 23.31 -5.55
CA GLY A 117 -7.68 22.53 -4.35
C GLY A 117 -6.78 21.31 -4.56
N ARG A 118 -6.89 20.39 -3.62
CA ARG A 118 -6.21 19.10 -3.64
C ARG A 118 -7.22 17.96 -3.42
N GLY A 119 -7.46 17.20 -4.47
CA GLY A 119 -8.22 15.95 -4.40
C GLY A 119 -7.39 14.78 -3.86
N PRO A 120 -8.01 13.59 -3.74
CA PRO A 120 -9.39 13.24 -4.13
C PRO A 120 -10.48 14.00 -3.37
N TYR A 121 -11.70 14.01 -3.93
CA TYR A 121 -12.84 14.77 -3.39
C TYR A 121 -13.97 13.83 -2.95
N LEU A 122 -14.53 14.09 -1.76
CA LEU A 122 -15.74 13.47 -1.24
C LEU A 122 -16.83 14.54 -1.09
N LEU A 123 -17.96 14.36 -1.76
CA LEU A 123 -19.14 15.17 -1.57
C LEU A 123 -20.02 14.53 -0.49
N LEU A 124 -20.31 15.28 0.56
CA LEU A 124 -21.16 14.84 1.67
C LEU A 124 -22.38 15.71 1.81
N SER A 125 -23.56 15.11 1.89
CA SER A 125 -24.79 15.78 2.28
C SER A 125 -25.47 15.09 3.45
N ASN A 126 -26.01 15.89 4.37
CA ASN A 126 -26.97 15.38 5.35
C ASN A 126 -28.34 15.11 4.70
N LEU A 127 -29.17 14.33 5.37
CA LEU A 127 -30.57 14.08 5.01
C LEU A 127 -31.49 14.93 5.90
N ASN A 128 -31.58 16.23 5.63
CA ASN A 128 -32.47 17.12 6.33
C ASN A 128 -33.59 17.59 5.37
N PRO A 129 -34.85 17.20 5.58
CA PRO A 129 -35.95 17.59 4.70
C PRO A 129 -36.25 19.10 4.66
N GLN A 130 -35.78 19.82 5.68
CA GLN A 130 -35.96 21.30 5.75
C GLN A 130 -34.79 22.04 5.09
N SER A 131 -33.69 21.36 4.74
CA SER A 131 -32.52 21.99 4.15
C SER A 131 -32.10 21.20 2.91
N PRO A 132 -32.07 21.82 1.72
CA PRO A 132 -31.87 21.11 0.44
C PRO A 132 -30.39 20.80 0.14
N GLY A 133 -29.64 20.32 1.14
CA GLY A 133 -28.24 19.94 0.99
C GLY A 133 -28.03 18.83 -0.05
N LEU A 134 -28.91 17.81 -0.07
CA LEU A 134 -28.84 16.73 -1.06
C LEU A 134 -28.98 17.25 -2.50
N ILE A 135 -29.89 18.19 -2.74
CA ILE A 135 -30.05 18.81 -4.07
C ILE A 135 -28.75 19.56 -4.44
N ALA A 136 -28.17 20.30 -3.50
CA ALA A 136 -26.93 21.04 -3.74
C ALA A 136 -25.75 20.10 -4.07
N MET A 137 -25.60 19.01 -3.32
CA MET A 137 -24.58 18.00 -3.56
C MET A 137 -24.73 17.37 -4.95
N LEU A 138 -25.94 16.99 -5.34
CA LEU A 138 -26.20 16.38 -6.66
C LEU A 138 -25.96 17.37 -7.80
N ALA A 139 -26.33 18.64 -7.63
CA ALA A 139 -26.05 19.68 -8.62
C ALA A 139 -24.53 19.94 -8.76
N ALA A 140 -23.80 20.02 -7.64
CA ALA A 140 -22.35 20.15 -7.65
C ALA A 140 -21.68 18.94 -8.30
N ALA A 141 -22.12 17.74 -7.96
CA ALA A 141 -21.63 16.51 -8.57
C ALA A 141 -21.81 16.49 -10.09
N GLY A 142 -23.00 16.88 -10.60
CA GLY A 142 -23.24 16.99 -12.03
C GLY A 142 -22.33 18.00 -12.73
N CYS A 143 -22.00 19.12 -12.07
CA CYS A 143 -21.04 20.09 -12.61
C CYS A 143 -19.61 19.54 -12.65
N LEU A 144 -19.17 18.82 -11.60
CA LEU A 144 -17.86 18.17 -11.55
C LEU A 144 -17.74 17.08 -12.63
N ASP A 145 -18.79 16.28 -12.84
CA ASP A 145 -18.83 15.27 -13.89
C ASP A 145 -18.67 15.91 -15.30
N GLN A 146 -19.31 17.06 -15.55
CA GLN A 146 -19.20 17.77 -16.83
C GLN A 146 -17.80 18.28 -17.14
N VAL A 147 -16.99 18.57 -16.12
CA VAL A 147 -15.60 19.03 -16.29
C VAL A 147 -14.57 17.90 -16.05
N GLY A 148 -15.04 16.66 -15.88
CA GLY A 148 -14.18 15.49 -15.73
C GLY A 148 -13.45 15.37 -14.40
N ILE A 149 -13.91 16.02 -13.33
CA ILE A 149 -13.32 15.92 -11.99
C ILE A 149 -13.96 14.75 -11.25
N ARG A 150 -13.17 13.69 -11.01
CA ARG A 150 -13.60 12.52 -10.24
C ARG A 150 -13.89 12.89 -8.79
N HIS A 151 -14.95 12.32 -8.25
CA HIS A 151 -15.35 12.52 -6.86
C HIS A 151 -16.21 11.35 -6.36
N SER A 152 -16.15 11.11 -5.05
CA SER A 152 -17.03 10.17 -4.35
C SER A 152 -18.23 10.91 -3.75
N ARG A 153 -19.32 10.20 -3.51
CA ARG A 153 -20.56 10.78 -2.96
C ARG A 153 -21.02 9.97 -1.75
N LEU A 154 -21.36 10.67 -0.67
CA LEU A 154 -21.88 10.08 0.54
C LEU A 154 -23.01 10.94 1.10
N TRP A 155 -24.01 10.33 1.69
CA TRP A 155 -25.14 11.05 2.28
C TRP A 155 -25.61 10.37 3.56
N GLY A 156 -26.15 11.15 4.47
CA GLY A 156 -26.67 10.68 5.75
C GLY A 156 -26.18 11.50 6.92
N ASP A 157 -26.59 11.12 8.13
CA ASP A 157 -26.05 11.70 9.35
C ASP A 157 -24.65 11.15 9.60
N VAL A 158 -23.71 12.04 9.90
CA VAL A 158 -22.32 11.67 10.20
C VAL A 158 -22.18 10.80 11.46
N SER A 159 -23.18 10.82 12.34
CA SER A 159 -23.24 9.92 13.52
C SER A 159 -23.64 8.49 13.15
N ASP A 160 -24.16 8.26 11.94
CA ASP A 160 -24.41 6.92 11.44
C ASP A 160 -23.08 6.21 11.17
N GLU A 161 -22.90 5.03 11.72
CA GLU A 161 -21.68 4.22 11.58
C GLU A 161 -21.30 3.97 10.12
N LYS A 162 -22.28 3.77 9.24
CA LYS A 162 -22.05 3.55 7.80
C LYS A 162 -21.47 4.79 7.13
N VAL A 163 -22.00 5.98 7.46
CA VAL A 163 -21.52 7.27 6.93
C VAL A 163 -20.11 7.55 7.45
N LEU A 164 -19.91 7.38 8.76
CA LEU A 164 -18.60 7.59 9.37
C LEU A 164 -17.54 6.65 8.76
N LYS A 165 -17.82 5.35 8.65
CA LYS A 165 -16.93 4.39 7.98
C LYS A 165 -16.66 4.78 6.53
N GLY A 166 -17.66 5.28 5.79
CA GLY A 166 -17.47 5.77 4.43
C GLY A 166 -16.49 6.94 4.33
N ILE A 167 -16.56 7.90 5.27
CA ILE A 167 -15.61 9.02 5.33
C ILE A 167 -14.19 8.51 5.66
N LEU A 168 -14.05 7.60 6.61
CA LEU A 168 -12.74 7.02 6.98
C LEU A 168 -12.14 6.21 5.83
N SER A 169 -12.93 5.37 5.17
CA SER A 169 -12.50 4.61 3.99
C SER A 169 -12.05 5.55 2.86
N PHE A 170 -12.81 6.62 2.59
CA PHE A 170 -12.42 7.64 1.61
C PHE A 170 -11.05 8.25 1.93
N ILE A 171 -10.83 8.73 3.15
CA ILE A 171 -9.58 9.44 3.47
C ILE A 171 -8.36 8.50 3.51
N HIS A 172 -8.53 7.25 3.94
CA HIS A 172 -7.49 6.24 3.85
C HIS A 172 -7.11 5.99 2.39
N SER A 173 -8.09 5.83 1.51
CA SER A 173 -7.90 5.64 0.06
C SER A 173 -7.26 6.86 -0.60
N ALA A 174 -7.73 8.06 -0.27
CA ALA A 174 -7.19 9.32 -0.78
C ALA A 174 -5.72 9.51 -0.40
N SER A 175 -5.36 9.14 0.83
CA SER A 175 -3.97 9.16 1.30
C SER A 175 -3.08 8.25 0.46
N VAL A 176 -3.53 7.02 0.14
CA VAL A 176 -2.79 6.10 -0.74
C VAL A 176 -2.55 6.72 -2.11
N VAL A 177 -3.60 7.25 -2.75
CA VAL A 177 -3.52 7.86 -4.08
C VAL A 177 -2.54 9.04 -4.10
N ASN A 178 -2.54 9.86 -3.06
CA ASN A 178 -1.63 11.01 -2.99
C ASN A 178 -0.20 10.64 -2.60
N ARG A 179 -0.02 9.57 -1.80
CA ARG A 179 1.32 9.07 -1.40
C ARG A 179 2.01 8.31 -2.54
N LEU A 180 1.27 7.73 -3.48
CA LEU A 180 1.83 7.11 -4.69
C LEU A 180 2.46 8.15 -5.62
N LYS A 181 1.86 9.34 -5.73
CA LYS A 181 2.33 10.38 -6.65
C LYS A 181 3.75 10.84 -6.30
N GLY A 182 4.63 10.75 -7.29
CA GLY A 182 6.03 11.11 -7.18
C GLY A 182 6.93 10.00 -6.63
N GLN A 183 6.40 8.79 -6.39
CA GLN A 183 7.21 7.63 -6.07
C GLN A 183 7.94 7.08 -7.28
N THR A 184 9.05 6.40 -7.03
CA THR A 184 9.87 5.74 -8.03
C THR A 184 9.98 4.25 -7.73
N CYS A 185 9.60 3.42 -8.71
CA CYS A 185 9.82 1.98 -8.67
C CYS A 185 11.18 1.63 -9.29
N GLY A 186 11.97 0.80 -8.64
CA GLY A 186 13.18 0.24 -9.23
C GLY A 186 12.90 -1.08 -9.94
N LEU A 187 13.19 -1.18 -11.23
CA LEU A 187 13.25 -2.45 -11.96
C LEU A 187 14.69 -2.95 -11.97
N ILE A 188 14.99 -3.97 -11.15
CA ILE A 188 16.32 -4.55 -11.08
C ILE A 188 16.40 -5.80 -11.95
N GLY A 189 17.07 -5.70 -13.11
CA GLY A 189 17.37 -6.81 -14.02
C GLY A 189 16.39 -7.04 -15.17
N GLY A 190 15.30 -6.32 -15.27
CA GLY A 190 14.38 -6.38 -16.41
C GLY A 190 13.35 -7.54 -16.35
N ARG A 191 12.74 -7.87 -17.47
CA ARG A 191 11.65 -8.85 -17.57
C ARG A 191 12.11 -10.26 -17.25
N SER A 192 11.46 -10.91 -16.27
CA SER A 192 11.75 -12.28 -15.86
C SER A 192 10.95 -13.28 -16.69
N MET A 193 11.59 -14.39 -17.07
CA MET A 193 10.98 -15.60 -17.67
C MET A 193 9.94 -15.34 -18.78
N GLY A 194 10.08 -14.26 -19.52
CA GLY A 194 9.15 -13.90 -20.60
C GLY A 194 7.78 -13.35 -20.15
N MET A 195 7.55 -13.16 -18.86
CA MET A 195 6.27 -12.64 -18.35
C MET A 195 6.08 -11.16 -18.71
N TYR A 196 4.90 -10.82 -19.23
CA TYR A 196 4.59 -9.43 -19.62
C TYR A 196 4.40 -8.48 -18.44
N ILE A 197 4.13 -9.00 -17.25
CA ILE A 197 3.96 -8.23 -16.01
C ILE A 197 5.22 -7.46 -15.57
N GLY A 198 6.39 -7.86 -16.06
CA GLY A 198 7.65 -7.13 -15.89
C GLY A 198 7.95 -6.09 -16.99
N ALA A 199 7.01 -5.87 -17.93
CA ALA A 199 7.15 -4.90 -19.01
C ALA A 199 5.99 -3.91 -18.96
N VAL A 200 6.17 -2.78 -18.30
CA VAL A 200 5.16 -1.74 -18.12
C VAL A 200 5.46 -0.52 -19.01
N ASP A 201 4.44 0.23 -19.37
CA ASP A 201 4.60 1.55 -20.02
C ASP A 201 4.74 2.61 -18.94
N THR A 202 5.92 3.20 -18.82
CA THR A 202 6.25 4.24 -17.84
C THR A 202 5.31 5.45 -17.95
N ARG A 203 4.89 5.82 -19.17
CA ARG A 203 3.97 6.94 -19.37
C ARG A 203 2.58 6.61 -18.81
N GLN A 204 2.11 5.37 -18.99
CA GLN A 204 0.85 4.91 -18.44
C GLN A 204 0.90 4.90 -16.90
N TRP A 205 2.02 4.43 -16.33
CA TRP A 205 2.23 4.46 -14.88
C TRP A 205 2.23 5.88 -14.32
N GLN A 206 2.96 6.79 -14.97
CA GLN A 206 2.98 8.20 -14.59
C GLN A 206 1.59 8.84 -14.68
N THR A 207 0.82 8.53 -15.72
CA THR A 207 -0.49 9.15 -15.94
C THR A 207 -1.55 8.62 -14.97
N ILE A 208 -1.57 7.30 -14.71
CA ILE A 208 -2.59 6.66 -13.87
C ILE A 208 -2.25 6.75 -12.40
N PHE A 209 -1.01 6.41 -12.03
CA PHE A 209 -0.59 6.24 -10.63
C PHE A 209 0.33 7.37 -10.14
N GLY A 210 0.92 8.13 -11.02
CA GLY A 210 1.92 9.16 -10.69
C GLY A 210 3.27 8.56 -10.27
N VAL A 211 3.58 7.34 -10.69
CA VAL A 211 4.78 6.59 -10.33
C VAL A 211 5.75 6.54 -11.51
N ASP A 212 7.02 6.79 -11.24
CA ASP A 212 8.11 6.66 -12.21
C ASP A 212 8.83 5.31 -12.09
N LEU A 213 9.62 4.95 -13.11
CA LEU A 213 10.36 3.70 -13.19
C LEU A 213 11.85 3.95 -13.46
N GLU A 214 12.69 3.49 -12.53
CA GLU A 214 14.16 3.49 -12.67
C GLU A 214 14.66 2.08 -13.00
N HIS A 215 15.51 1.97 -14.01
CA HIS A 215 16.14 0.71 -14.40
C HIS A 215 17.50 0.54 -13.73
N VAL A 216 17.69 -0.59 -13.07
CA VAL A 216 18.95 -0.96 -12.41
C VAL A 216 19.44 -2.30 -12.94
N ASP A 217 20.71 -2.38 -13.29
CA ASP A 217 21.31 -3.64 -13.73
C ASP A 217 21.55 -4.58 -12.55
N GLN A 218 21.30 -5.88 -12.74
CA GLN A 218 21.58 -6.91 -11.72
C GLN A 218 23.05 -6.97 -11.30
N LEU A 219 23.97 -6.54 -12.19
CA LEU A 219 25.39 -6.46 -11.88
C LEU A 219 25.65 -5.58 -10.63
N GLU A 220 24.85 -4.54 -10.40
CA GLU A 220 24.99 -3.70 -9.20
C GLU A 220 24.84 -4.50 -7.91
N ILE A 221 23.91 -5.47 -7.85
CA ILE A 221 23.76 -6.34 -6.67
C ILE A 221 25.07 -7.12 -6.43
N MET A 222 25.62 -7.73 -7.48
CA MET A 222 26.81 -8.57 -7.38
C MET A 222 28.04 -7.75 -6.94
N VAL A 223 28.29 -6.62 -7.61
CA VAL A 223 29.44 -5.75 -7.33
C VAL A 223 29.39 -5.15 -5.92
N ARG A 224 28.20 -4.77 -5.46
CA ARG A 224 28.04 -4.24 -4.08
C ARG A 224 28.13 -5.34 -3.04
N ALA A 225 27.57 -6.52 -3.31
CA ALA A 225 27.60 -7.65 -2.41
C ALA A 225 29.05 -8.06 -2.05
N GLU A 226 29.99 -7.99 -2.99
CA GLU A 226 31.40 -8.26 -2.75
C GLU A 226 32.08 -7.26 -1.81
N LYS A 227 31.54 -6.05 -1.69
CA LYS A 227 32.07 -4.98 -0.83
C LYS A 227 31.51 -5.00 0.59
N ILE A 228 30.47 -5.79 0.86
CA ILE A 228 29.89 -5.88 2.20
C ILE A 228 30.90 -6.54 3.16
N PRO A 229 31.26 -5.89 4.29
CA PRO A 229 32.27 -6.42 5.21
C PRO A 229 31.90 -7.79 5.79
N GLU A 230 32.85 -8.72 5.85
CA GLU A 230 32.62 -10.08 6.36
C GLU A 230 32.06 -10.07 7.77
N GLU A 231 32.56 -9.19 8.63
CA GLU A 231 32.11 -9.05 10.01
C GLU A 231 30.61 -8.72 10.11
N LYS A 232 30.09 -7.89 9.17
CA LYS A 232 28.64 -7.58 9.09
C LYS A 232 27.84 -8.83 8.71
N ILE A 233 28.39 -9.64 7.81
CA ILE A 233 27.75 -10.88 7.35
C ILE A 233 27.71 -11.93 8.45
N GLU A 234 28.79 -12.10 9.20
CA GLU A 234 28.84 -13.04 10.32
C GLU A 234 27.85 -12.67 11.42
N ARG A 235 27.77 -11.39 11.79
CA ARG A 235 26.77 -10.91 12.76
C ARG A 235 25.34 -11.18 12.27
N ALA A 236 25.07 -10.93 10.98
CA ALA A 236 23.76 -11.18 10.39
C ALA A 236 23.41 -12.67 10.38
N LEU A 237 24.35 -13.54 10.01
CA LEU A 237 24.16 -14.98 10.03
C LEU A 237 23.93 -15.51 11.46
N GLN A 238 24.69 -15.01 12.43
CA GLN A 238 24.48 -15.34 13.84
C GLN A 238 23.07 -14.92 14.30
N TRP A 239 22.66 -13.68 14.00
CA TRP A 239 21.34 -13.17 14.34
C TRP A 239 20.21 -14.05 13.78
N LEU A 240 20.32 -14.51 12.54
CA LEU A 240 19.37 -15.44 11.91
C LEU A 240 19.38 -16.80 12.62
N THR A 241 20.55 -17.38 12.83
CA THR A 241 20.71 -18.70 13.45
C THR A 241 20.11 -18.78 14.86
N GLU A 242 20.20 -17.68 15.62
CA GLU A 242 19.65 -17.60 16.98
C GLU A 242 18.12 -17.46 17.03
N ARG A 243 17.47 -17.10 15.93
CA ARG A 243 16.04 -16.72 15.92
C ARG A 243 15.15 -17.63 15.10
N VAL A 244 15.68 -18.19 14.01
CA VAL A 244 14.88 -19.09 13.16
C VAL A 244 14.71 -20.45 13.84
N LYS A 245 13.62 -21.14 13.51
CA LYS A 245 13.34 -22.49 13.99
C LYS A 245 14.45 -23.47 13.63
N LYS A 246 14.96 -23.38 12.39
CA LYS A 246 16.02 -24.24 11.85
C LYS A 246 16.59 -23.63 10.57
N ILE A 247 17.89 -23.86 10.34
CA ILE A 247 18.52 -23.77 9.02
C ILE A 247 18.88 -25.18 8.59
N ASP A 248 18.23 -25.67 7.53
CA ASP A 248 18.40 -27.04 7.03
C ASP A 248 19.46 -27.07 5.93
N TYR A 249 20.70 -27.07 6.35
CA TYR A 249 21.82 -27.11 5.42
C TYR A 249 21.84 -28.43 4.63
N SER A 250 22.04 -28.32 3.32
CA SER A 250 22.24 -29.45 2.40
C SER A 250 23.60 -29.37 1.74
N LYS A 251 24.15 -30.52 1.32
CA LYS A 251 25.50 -30.57 0.74
C LYS A 251 25.69 -29.71 -0.51
N GLU A 252 24.65 -29.53 -1.31
CA GLU A 252 24.74 -28.87 -2.62
C GLU A 252 23.87 -27.61 -2.73
N GLY A 253 22.69 -27.62 -2.14
CA GLY A 253 21.69 -26.57 -2.34
C GLY A 253 21.84 -25.38 -1.38
N LEU A 254 22.07 -25.62 -0.10
CA LEU A 254 22.24 -24.60 0.92
C LEU A 254 23.45 -24.92 1.81
N THR A 255 24.49 -24.10 1.70
CA THR A 255 25.68 -24.14 2.57
C THR A 255 25.81 -22.82 3.34
N PRO A 256 26.64 -22.77 4.41
CA PRO A 256 26.92 -21.50 5.08
C PRO A 256 27.41 -20.40 4.13
N GLU A 257 28.24 -20.72 3.14
CA GLU A 257 28.77 -19.79 2.14
C GLU A 257 27.65 -19.24 1.24
N LYS A 258 26.74 -20.13 0.81
CA LYS A 258 25.55 -19.70 0.01
C LYS A 258 24.61 -18.83 0.83
N MET A 259 24.44 -19.13 2.12
CA MET A 259 23.66 -18.30 3.03
C MET A 259 24.30 -16.93 3.21
N LYS A 260 25.60 -16.85 3.44
CA LYS A 260 26.36 -15.59 3.52
C LYS A 260 26.23 -14.79 2.21
N LYS A 261 26.28 -15.45 1.06
CA LYS A 261 26.12 -14.82 -0.24
C LYS A 261 24.74 -14.17 -0.41
N GLN A 262 23.68 -14.83 0.07
CA GLN A 262 22.33 -14.24 0.05
C GLN A 262 22.21 -13.06 1.04
N ILE A 263 22.84 -13.13 2.21
CA ILE A 263 22.89 -12.01 3.16
C ILE A 263 23.61 -10.81 2.52
N ARG A 264 24.71 -11.03 1.80
CA ARG A 264 25.40 -9.99 1.01
C ARG A 264 24.48 -9.38 -0.04
N SER A 265 23.75 -10.22 -0.79
CA SER A 265 22.77 -9.76 -1.78
C SER A 265 21.67 -8.92 -1.17
N TYR A 266 21.19 -9.29 0.03
CA TYR A 266 20.20 -8.51 0.77
C TYR A 266 20.73 -7.09 1.05
N TYR A 267 21.92 -6.98 1.67
CA TYR A 267 22.50 -5.67 1.97
C TYR A 267 22.77 -4.85 0.72
N ALA A 268 23.28 -5.48 -0.33
CA ALA A 268 23.51 -4.81 -1.61
C ALA A 268 22.22 -4.25 -2.21
N THR A 269 21.13 -5.04 -2.20
CA THR A 269 19.83 -4.58 -2.71
C THR A 269 19.24 -3.45 -1.84
N LYS A 270 19.38 -3.55 -0.53
CA LYS A 270 18.98 -2.49 0.42
C LYS A 270 19.75 -1.18 0.14
N GLU A 271 21.08 -1.24 -0.01
CA GLU A 271 21.90 -0.07 -0.36
C GLU A 271 21.50 0.56 -1.71
N ILE A 272 21.19 -0.25 -2.71
CA ILE A 272 20.70 0.24 -4.01
C ILE A 272 19.38 1.03 -3.82
N THR A 273 18.43 0.48 -3.06
CA THR A 273 17.14 1.14 -2.82
C THR A 273 17.31 2.46 -2.07
N GLU A 274 18.16 2.50 -1.07
CA GLU A 274 18.41 3.68 -0.24
C GLU A 274 19.15 4.79 -1.02
N GLU A 275 20.22 4.44 -1.74
CA GLU A 275 21.05 5.39 -2.49
C GLU A 275 20.27 6.00 -3.66
N LYS A 276 19.55 5.17 -4.42
CA LYS A 276 18.73 5.61 -5.56
C LYS A 276 17.37 6.16 -5.14
N LYS A 277 17.04 6.15 -3.83
CA LYS A 277 15.76 6.61 -3.28
C LYS A 277 14.55 5.95 -3.94
N LEU A 278 14.63 4.65 -4.12
CA LEU A 278 13.55 3.87 -4.69
C LEU A 278 12.50 3.57 -3.60
N ASP A 279 11.24 3.89 -3.85
CA ASP A 279 10.16 3.68 -2.89
C ASP A 279 9.76 2.20 -2.79
N PHE A 280 9.90 1.47 -3.90
CA PHE A 280 9.69 0.04 -3.99
C PHE A 280 10.43 -0.53 -5.21
N VAL A 281 10.58 -1.86 -5.26
CA VAL A 281 11.36 -2.51 -6.32
C VAL A 281 10.69 -3.78 -6.85
N GLY A 282 10.96 -4.11 -8.11
CA GLY A 282 10.79 -5.44 -8.68
C GLY A 282 12.16 -6.03 -8.99
N VAL A 283 12.49 -7.18 -8.42
CA VAL A 283 13.81 -7.80 -8.60
C VAL A 283 13.71 -9.09 -9.41
N LYS A 284 14.37 -9.13 -10.55
CA LYS A 284 14.50 -10.34 -11.36
C LYS A 284 15.50 -11.29 -10.70
N CYS A 285 15.03 -12.39 -10.15
CA CYS A 285 15.89 -13.46 -9.64
C CYS A 285 16.19 -14.48 -10.73
N GLN A 286 15.16 -14.96 -11.38
CA GLN A 286 15.24 -16.03 -12.40
C GLN A 286 15.35 -15.47 -13.83
N PRO A 287 16.16 -16.15 -14.69
CA PRO A 287 17.06 -17.25 -14.35
C PRO A 287 18.47 -16.81 -13.95
N GLU A 288 18.89 -15.57 -14.26
CA GLU A 288 20.30 -15.17 -14.26
C GLU A 288 20.94 -15.28 -12.87
N LEU A 289 20.33 -14.68 -11.85
CA LEU A 289 20.87 -14.75 -10.47
C LEU A 289 20.68 -16.13 -9.87
N SER A 290 19.53 -16.76 -10.07
CA SER A 290 19.23 -18.07 -9.50
C SER A 290 20.06 -19.20 -10.05
N ASP A 291 20.58 -19.07 -11.28
CA ASP A 291 21.41 -20.09 -11.91
C ASP A 291 22.92 -19.83 -11.76
N ASN A 292 23.33 -18.56 -11.72
CA ASN A 292 24.75 -18.21 -11.84
C ASN A 292 25.33 -17.53 -10.60
N TYR A 293 24.47 -17.00 -9.69
CA TYR A 293 24.95 -16.24 -8.56
C TYR A 293 24.39 -16.73 -7.21
N GLY A 294 23.08 -16.66 -7.03
CA GLY A 294 22.36 -17.06 -5.83
C GLY A 294 20.93 -16.53 -5.85
N THR A 295 20.01 -17.27 -5.25
CA THR A 295 18.61 -16.87 -5.18
C THR A 295 18.44 -15.62 -4.31
N GLN A 296 17.42 -14.80 -4.64
CA GLN A 296 17.15 -13.55 -3.92
C GLN A 296 16.05 -13.67 -2.87
N CYS A 297 15.71 -14.89 -2.45
CA CYS A 297 14.61 -15.15 -1.52
C CYS A 297 14.76 -14.41 -0.19
N LEU A 298 15.96 -14.41 0.41
CA LEU A 298 16.23 -13.64 1.62
C LEU A 298 16.12 -12.14 1.40
N SER A 299 16.60 -11.64 0.25
CA SER A 299 16.51 -10.21 -0.08
C SER A 299 15.05 -9.76 -0.12
N HIS A 300 14.18 -10.49 -0.81
CA HIS A 300 12.75 -10.18 -0.85
C HIS A 300 12.08 -10.29 0.53
N ALA A 301 12.37 -11.36 1.28
CA ALA A 301 11.79 -11.55 2.61
C ALA A 301 12.09 -10.37 3.53
N PHE A 302 13.37 -10.05 3.72
CA PHE A 302 13.80 -9.03 4.68
C PHE A 302 13.64 -7.59 4.17
N LEU A 303 13.55 -7.33 2.86
CA LEU A 303 13.11 -6.01 2.38
C LEU A 303 11.66 -5.77 2.75
N ASN A 304 10.79 -6.74 2.54
CA ASN A 304 9.36 -6.63 2.84
C ASN A 304 9.03 -6.70 4.35
N ASP A 305 9.92 -7.26 5.19
CA ASP A 305 9.71 -7.31 6.63
C ASP A 305 9.90 -5.94 7.30
N PRO A 306 9.24 -5.69 8.47
CA PRO A 306 9.40 -4.46 9.25
C PRO A 306 10.67 -4.47 10.12
N TYR A 307 11.54 -5.43 9.90
CA TYR A 307 12.83 -5.62 10.57
C TYR A 307 13.82 -6.36 9.64
N ASP A 308 15.07 -6.30 10.01
CA ASP A 308 16.14 -7.12 9.42
C ASP A 308 17.17 -7.50 10.48
N MET A 309 18.35 -7.96 10.06
CA MET A 309 19.43 -8.37 10.95
C MET A 309 20.07 -7.17 11.68
N ASP A 310 19.83 -5.94 11.24
CA ASP A 310 20.29 -4.71 11.90
C ASP A 310 19.21 -4.13 12.87
N GLY A 311 18.00 -4.69 12.89
CA GLY A 311 16.91 -4.29 13.78
C GLY A 311 15.62 -3.86 13.08
N LYS A 312 14.81 -3.02 13.74
CA LYS A 312 13.54 -2.50 13.21
C LYS A 312 13.79 -1.51 12.07
N LYS A 313 13.04 -1.64 10.99
CA LYS A 313 13.10 -0.75 9.83
C LYS A 313 11.72 -0.55 9.22
N GLU A 314 11.59 0.40 8.32
CA GLU A 314 10.44 0.47 7.44
C GLU A 314 10.52 -0.64 6.37
N SER A 315 9.38 -1.30 6.08
CA SER A 315 9.28 -2.26 5.00
C SER A 315 9.51 -1.57 3.65
N ILE A 316 10.32 -2.20 2.79
CA ILE A 316 10.49 -1.79 1.40
C ILE A 316 9.86 -2.87 0.55
N VAL A 317 8.84 -2.52 -0.21
CA VAL A 317 8.20 -3.50 -1.09
C VAL A 317 9.19 -3.99 -2.15
N ALA A 318 9.36 -5.30 -2.19
CA ALA A 318 10.19 -5.99 -3.18
C ALA A 318 9.36 -7.09 -3.85
N GLY A 319 8.93 -6.85 -5.09
CA GLY A 319 8.21 -7.81 -5.92
C GLY A 319 9.15 -8.85 -6.50
N CYS A 320 8.84 -10.14 -6.28
CA CYS A 320 9.60 -11.24 -6.86
C CYS A 320 9.42 -11.28 -8.39
N GLU A 321 10.39 -11.89 -9.07
CA GLU A 321 10.36 -12.13 -10.52
C GLU A 321 10.22 -10.86 -11.37
N ALA A 322 10.59 -9.69 -10.79
CA ALA A 322 10.38 -8.38 -11.41
C ALA A 322 8.93 -8.17 -11.90
N ASP A 323 7.95 -8.74 -11.19
CA ASP A 323 6.55 -8.45 -11.43
C ASP A 323 6.23 -7.04 -10.97
N LEU A 324 6.27 -6.08 -11.90
CA LEU A 324 6.04 -4.67 -11.62
C LEU A 324 4.59 -4.36 -11.31
N ASP A 325 3.63 -5.00 -11.99
CA ASP A 325 2.20 -4.87 -11.66
C ASP A 325 1.92 -5.41 -10.25
N GLY A 326 2.63 -6.48 -9.87
CA GLY A 326 2.61 -7.03 -8.50
C GLY A 326 3.26 -6.10 -7.49
N ALA A 327 4.44 -5.58 -7.77
CA ALA A 327 5.14 -4.64 -6.89
C ALA A 327 4.30 -3.37 -6.64
N LEU A 328 3.63 -2.84 -7.68
CA LEU A 328 2.71 -1.71 -7.54
C LEU A 328 1.47 -2.09 -6.71
N THR A 329 0.91 -3.30 -6.90
CA THR A 329 -0.19 -3.80 -6.05
C THR A 329 0.25 -3.87 -4.58
N MET A 330 1.44 -4.43 -4.31
CA MET A 330 2.00 -4.51 -2.97
C MET A 330 2.23 -3.12 -2.37
N GLN A 331 2.71 -2.15 -3.17
CA GLN A 331 2.92 -0.78 -2.70
C GLN A 331 1.61 -0.10 -2.33
N ILE A 332 0.54 -0.27 -3.12
CA ILE A 332 -0.81 0.19 -2.77
C ILE A 332 -1.27 -0.41 -1.44
N LEU A 333 -1.15 -1.71 -1.27
CA LEU A 333 -1.53 -2.41 -0.03
C LEU A 333 -0.68 -1.97 1.17
N LYS A 334 0.63 -1.80 1.01
CA LYS A 334 1.53 -1.27 2.04
C LYS A 334 1.12 0.13 2.47
N LEU A 335 0.89 1.04 1.50
CA LEU A 335 0.48 2.41 1.78
C LEU A 335 -0.89 2.50 2.47
N LEU A 336 -1.78 1.55 2.20
CA LEU A 336 -3.10 1.46 2.82
C LEU A 336 -3.03 0.97 4.26
N THR A 337 -2.19 -0.03 4.54
CA THR A 337 -2.18 -0.76 5.81
C THR A 337 -1.00 -0.43 6.71
N ASP A 338 0.04 0.21 6.17
CA ASP A 338 1.37 0.39 6.78
C ASP A 338 1.96 -0.94 7.34
N SER A 339 1.62 -2.06 6.69
CA SER A 339 2.02 -3.43 7.07
C SER A 339 2.76 -4.14 5.95
N PRO A 340 3.54 -5.19 6.25
CA PRO A 340 4.12 -6.06 5.24
C PRO A 340 3.06 -6.67 4.32
N VAL A 341 3.43 -6.91 3.06
CA VAL A 341 2.55 -7.46 2.04
C VAL A 341 3.13 -8.78 1.52
N LEU A 342 2.29 -9.80 1.40
CA LEU A 342 2.64 -11.07 0.77
C LEU A 342 2.63 -10.97 -0.75
N PHE A 343 3.49 -11.76 -1.37
CA PHE A 343 3.52 -12.03 -2.80
C PHE A 343 3.40 -13.53 -3.02
N PHE A 344 2.28 -14.00 -3.53
CA PHE A 344 2.04 -15.44 -3.75
C PHE A 344 1.61 -15.75 -5.18
N ASP A 345 1.86 -17.01 -5.58
CA ASP A 345 1.15 -17.69 -6.67
C ASP A 345 -0.13 -18.35 -6.15
N LEU A 346 -1.17 -18.35 -6.97
CA LEU A 346 -2.29 -19.28 -6.79
C LEU A 346 -1.80 -20.69 -7.19
N ARG A 347 -1.21 -21.39 -6.23
CA ARG A 347 -0.44 -22.62 -6.46
C ARG A 347 -1.30 -23.85 -6.71
N HIS A 348 -2.38 -23.99 -5.94
CA HIS A 348 -3.21 -25.19 -5.96
C HIS A 348 -4.61 -24.89 -5.39
N TYR A 349 -5.57 -25.73 -5.74
CA TYR A 349 -6.89 -25.75 -5.12
C TYR A 349 -7.20 -27.17 -4.61
N ASP A 350 -7.34 -27.29 -3.29
CA ASP A 350 -7.74 -28.51 -2.61
C ASP A 350 -9.26 -28.66 -2.69
N THR A 351 -9.71 -29.48 -3.60
CA THR A 351 -11.15 -29.74 -3.85
C THR A 351 -11.85 -30.43 -2.69
N ASN A 352 -11.12 -31.23 -1.89
CA ASN A 352 -11.70 -31.99 -0.78
C ASN A 352 -12.04 -31.09 0.40
N ASN A 353 -11.23 -30.08 0.66
CA ASN A 353 -11.38 -29.17 1.80
C ASN A 353 -11.87 -27.76 1.38
N ASN A 354 -12.08 -27.54 0.08
CA ASN A 354 -12.44 -26.21 -0.47
C ASN A 354 -11.46 -25.11 -0.01
N LEU A 355 -10.16 -25.37 -0.17
CA LEU A 355 -9.09 -24.44 0.20
C LEU A 355 -8.22 -24.11 -1.00
N PHE A 356 -7.93 -22.82 -1.15
CA PHE A 356 -6.89 -22.37 -2.05
C PHE A 356 -5.54 -22.41 -1.33
N VAL A 357 -4.53 -22.96 -2.00
CA VAL A 357 -3.15 -22.97 -1.50
C VAL A 357 -2.37 -21.93 -2.27
N PHE A 358 -1.98 -20.89 -1.59
CA PHE A 358 -1.09 -19.86 -2.10
C PHE A 358 0.33 -20.13 -1.64
N SER A 359 1.30 -20.09 -2.55
CA SER A 359 2.70 -20.35 -2.26
C SER A 359 3.56 -19.62 -3.28
N ASN A 360 4.80 -19.31 -2.92
CA ASN A 360 5.78 -18.73 -3.82
C ASN A 360 7.16 -19.31 -3.55
N CYS A 361 8.12 -19.10 -4.42
CA CYS A 361 9.45 -19.70 -4.40
C CYS A 361 10.37 -19.35 -3.20
N GLY A 362 9.79 -19.05 -2.04
CA GLY A 362 10.53 -18.89 -0.78
C GLY A 362 10.95 -17.46 -0.46
N SER A 363 10.35 -16.46 -1.07
CA SER A 363 10.75 -15.04 -0.98
C SER A 363 9.83 -14.16 -0.12
N GLN A 364 9.05 -14.72 0.79
CA GLN A 364 7.98 -14.02 1.49
C GLN A 364 8.43 -13.39 2.82
N PRO A 365 7.84 -12.25 3.26
CA PRO A 365 8.15 -11.64 4.54
C PRO A 365 7.84 -12.59 5.71
N THR A 366 8.76 -12.69 6.65
CA THR A 366 8.64 -13.59 7.81
C THR A 366 7.59 -13.14 8.81
N TYR A 367 7.14 -11.88 8.73
CA TYR A 367 6.02 -11.33 9.50
C TYR A 367 4.78 -12.23 9.46
N PHE A 368 4.48 -12.85 8.32
CA PHE A 368 3.28 -13.68 8.16
C PHE A 368 3.36 -15.03 8.87
N ALA A 369 4.53 -15.42 9.38
CA ALA A 369 4.69 -16.62 10.20
C ALA A 369 4.15 -16.46 11.63
N GLY A 370 3.99 -15.23 12.14
CA GLY A 370 3.57 -14.99 13.52
C GLY A 370 2.78 -13.69 13.73
N ARG A 371 2.75 -12.76 12.78
CA ARG A 371 2.02 -11.47 12.83
C ARG A 371 2.49 -10.57 13.99
N SER A 372 3.77 -10.56 14.29
CA SER A 372 4.35 -9.81 15.41
C SER A 372 5.35 -8.76 14.94
N ASP A 373 5.43 -7.64 15.66
CA ASP A 373 6.51 -6.65 15.50
C ASP A 373 7.84 -7.13 16.12
N ASP A 374 7.81 -8.17 16.96
CA ASP A 374 9.02 -8.83 17.48
C ASP A 374 9.46 -9.91 16.48
N PRO A 375 10.65 -9.77 15.86
CA PRO A 375 11.16 -10.76 14.92
C PRO A 375 11.30 -12.16 15.50
N ARG A 376 11.51 -12.32 16.83
CA ARG A 376 11.63 -13.62 17.48
C ARG A 376 10.33 -14.41 17.37
N GLU A 377 9.19 -13.74 17.55
CA GLU A 377 7.88 -14.37 17.49
C GLU A 377 7.53 -14.89 16.08
N ASN A 378 8.04 -14.24 15.04
CA ASN A 378 7.87 -14.67 13.67
C ASN A 378 8.88 -15.75 13.30
N LEU A 379 10.17 -15.48 13.51
CA LEU A 379 11.28 -16.33 13.06
C LEU A 379 11.31 -17.72 13.74
N LYS A 380 10.82 -17.85 14.98
CA LYS A 380 10.70 -19.17 15.64
C LYS A 380 9.78 -20.16 14.87
N ASN A 381 8.97 -19.66 13.95
CA ASN A 381 8.09 -20.46 13.08
C ASN A 381 8.67 -20.67 11.67
N VAL A 382 9.83 -20.09 11.38
CA VAL A 382 10.46 -20.10 10.05
C VAL A 382 11.59 -21.12 10.00
N THR A 383 11.59 -21.94 8.94
CA THR A 383 12.71 -22.81 8.60
C THR A 383 13.32 -22.36 7.28
N PHE A 384 14.65 -22.24 7.25
CA PHE A 384 15.36 -22.04 5.99
C PHE A 384 15.71 -23.40 5.40
N TYR A 385 15.16 -23.69 4.22
CA TYR A 385 15.45 -24.88 3.44
C TYR A 385 16.32 -24.54 2.24
N SER A 386 16.95 -25.55 1.67
CA SER A 386 17.59 -25.46 0.38
C SER A 386 16.55 -25.21 -0.72
N GLN A 387 16.82 -24.26 -1.61
CA GLN A 387 16.09 -24.21 -2.88
C GLN A 387 16.31 -25.48 -3.69
N THR A 388 15.31 -25.84 -4.50
CA THR A 388 15.34 -27.01 -5.37
C THR A 388 16.40 -26.84 -6.47
N PRO A 389 17.51 -27.64 -6.47
CA PRO A 389 18.64 -27.40 -7.39
C PRO A 389 18.27 -27.50 -8.87
N PHE A 390 17.20 -28.22 -9.19
CA PHE A 390 16.72 -28.35 -10.56
C PHE A 390 16.29 -27.01 -11.19
N TYR A 391 15.63 -26.15 -10.40
CA TYR A 391 15.17 -24.83 -10.87
C TYR A 391 16.11 -23.68 -10.48
N TYR A 392 17.00 -23.89 -9.50
CA TYR A 392 17.83 -22.84 -8.89
C TYR A 392 19.26 -23.35 -8.71
N ARG A 393 20.04 -23.42 -9.79
CA ARG A 393 21.37 -24.07 -9.84
C ARG A 393 22.39 -23.46 -8.89
N ALA A 394 22.36 -22.14 -8.71
CA ALA A 394 23.24 -21.48 -7.75
C ALA A 394 22.88 -21.79 -6.29
N GLY A 395 21.67 -22.26 -6.04
CA GLY A 395 21.15 -22.57 -4.71
C GLY A 395 20.89 -21.35 -3.84
N GLY A 396 20.65 -21.59 -2.57
CA GLY A 396 20.35 -20.62 -1.53
C GLY A 396 19.19 -21.07 -0.65
N ALA A 397 18.93 -20.31 0.40
CA ALA A 397 17.86 -20.55 1.34
C ALA A 397 16.51 -20.08 0.78
N THR A 398 15.47 -20.83 1.12
CA THR A 398 14.08 -20.41 1.07
C THR A 398 13.65 -19.98 2.48
N VAL A 399 12.53 -19.26 2.58
CA VAL A 399 11.93 -18.85 3.86
C VAL A 399 10.61 -19.60 4.04
N GLN A 400 10.69 -20.81 4.60
CA GLN A 400 9.52 -21.69 4.74
C GLN A 400 8.77 -21.43 6.04
N TYR A 401 7.46 -21.27 5.94
CA TYR A 401 6.52 -21.21 7.05
C TYR A 401 5.09 -21.47 6.54
N MET A 402 4.15 -21.65 7.47
CA MET A 402 2.71 -21.57 7.21
C MET A 402 2.22 -20.20 7.66
N CYS A 403 1.45 -19.48 6.84
CA CYS A 403 0.86 -18.21 7.23
C CYS A 403 -0.01 -18.36 8.48
N ALA A 404 0.16 -17.46 9.44
CA ALA A 404 -0.68 -17.38 10.62
C ALA A 404 -2.15 -17.12 10.20
N PRO A 405 -3.14 -17.71 10.89
CA PRO A 405 -4.54 -17.56 10.52
C PRO A 405 -5.06 -16.14 10.73
N GLY A 406 -6.06 -15.76 9.93
CA GLY A 406 -6.78 -14.48 10.07
C GLY A 406 -7.39 -14.00 8.77
N GLU A 407 -8.30 -13.04 8.90
CA GLU A 407 -8.92 -12.35 7.78
C GLU A 407 -7.88 -11.64 6.93
N VAL A 408 -8.00 -11.74 5.61
CA VAL A 408 -7.09 -11.12 4.65
C VAL A 408 -7.85 -10.48 3.50
N THR A 409 -7.27 -9.43 2.96
CA THR A 409 -7.62 -8.90 1.64
C THR A 409 -6.52 -9.24 0.66
N ILE A 410 -6.88 -9.92 -0.40
CA ILE A 410 -6.00 -10.27 -1.50
C ILE A 410 -6.32 -9.38 -2.68
N ALA A 411 -5.30 -8.84 -3.34
CA ALA A 411 -5.48 -7.99 -4.50
C ALA A 411 -4.44 -8.27 -5.61
N ARG A 412 -4.81 -7.91 -6.83
CA ARG A 412 -3.93 -7.98 -8.00
C ARG A 412 -4.29 -6.89 -9.01
N LEU A 413 -3.35 -5.98 -9.32
CA LEU A 413 -3.41 -5.18 -10.53
C LEU A 413 -3.08 -6.06 -11.73
N ALA A 414 -3.92 -6.01 -12.73
CA ALA A 414 -3.73 -6.74 -13.98
C ALA A 414 -4.04 -5.84 -15.17
N ARG A 415 -3.60 -6.25 -16.34
CA ARG A 415 -3.88 -5.55 -17.59
C ARG A 415 -4.66 -6.45 -18.55
N LYS A 416 -5.70 -5.90 -19.15
CA LYS A 416 -6.45 -6.54 -20.23
C LYS A 416 -6.58 -5.54 -21.37
N ASP A 417 -6.13 -5.93 -22.56
CA ASP A 417 -6.15 -5.08 -23.76
C ASP A 417 -5.47 -3.70 -23.53
N GLY A 418 -4.41 -3.68 -22.69
CA GLY A 418 -3.69 -2.46 -22.33
C GLY A 418 -4.28 -1.66 -21.18
N GLU A 419 -5.49 -1.97 -20.72
CA GLU A 419 -6.19 -1.26 -19.65
C GLU A 419 -5.95 -1.92 -18.30
N TYR A 420 -5.64 -1.12 -17.27
CA TYR A 420 -5.51 -1.58 -15.88
C TYR A 420 -6.86 -1.88 -15.24
N TRP A 421 -6.89 -2.94 -14.49
CA TRP A 421 -7.99 -3.28 -13.59
C TRP A 421 -7.45 -3.98 -12.34
N MET A 422 -8.24 -4.03 -11.27
CA MET A 422 -7.86 -4.67 -10.01
C MET A 422 -8.80 -5.83 -9.67
N ALA A 423 -8.23 -7.01 -9.43
CA ALA A 423 -8.91 -8.10 -8.74
C ALA A 423 -8.82 -7.86 -7.23
N ILE A 424 -9.95 -7.95 -6.52
CA ILE A 424 -10.05 -7.78 -5.06
C ILE A 424 -10.76 -9.01 -4.50
N ILE A 425 -10.12 -9.72 -3.58
CA ILE A 425 -10.56 -11.03 -3.12
C ILE A 425 -10.51 -11.05 -1.58
N PRO A 426 -11.65 -10.90 -0.88
CA PRO A 426 -11.69 -11.12 0.56
C PRO A 426 -11.54 -12.62 0.90
N GLY A 427 -10.79 -12.94 1.96
CA GLY A 427 -10.55 -14.29 2.36
C GLY A 427 -10.04 -14.42 3.78
N GLU A 428 -9.66 -15.63 4.14
CA GLU A 428 -9.13 -15.94 5.46
C GLU A 428 -8.03 -17.00 5.34
N PHE A 429 -6.84 -16.74 5.89
CA PHE A 429 -5.85 -17.77 6.13
C PHE A 429 -6.32 -18.65 7.28
N VAL A 430 -6.27 -19.96 7.07
CA VAL A 430 -6.73 -20.96 8.05
C VAL A 430 -5.58 -21.84 8.50
N SER A 431 -5.65 -22.27 9.77
CA SER A 431 -4.70 -23.26 10.29
C SER A 431 -5.02 -24.64 9.73
N VAL A 432 -4.00 -25.35 9.28
CA VAL A 432 -4.06 -26.74 8.87
C VAL A 432 -2.92 -27.53 9.52
N PRO A 433 -3.00 -28.88 9.59
CA PRO A 433 -1.88 -29.69 10.08
C PRO A 433 -0.59 -29.45 9.30
N GLN A 434 0.56 -29.46 9.99
CA GLN A 434 1.88 -29.16 9.39
C GLN A 434 2.25 -30.13 8.24
N GLU A 435 1.71 -31.34 8.27
CA GLU A 435 1.91 -32.36 7.23
C GLU A 435 1.41 -31.89 5.86
N ARG A 436 0.42 -30.97 5.84
CA ARG A 436 -0.14 -30.41 4.62
C ARG A 436 0.86 -29.59 3.79
N LEU A 437 1.92 -29.07 4.42
CA LEU A 437 3.01 -28.40 3.70
C LEU A 437 3.68 -29.32 2.67
N LYS A 438 3.64 -30.65 2.88
CA LYS A 438 4.24 -31.64 1.96
C LYS A 438 3.43 -31.88 0.69
N GLU A 439 2.20 -31.42 0.63
CA GLU A 439 1.28 -31.67 -0.50
C GLU A 439 1.64 -30.86 -1.75
N THR A 440 2.39 -29.74 -1.58
CA THR A 440 2.83 -28.89 -2.70
C THR A 440 4.36 -28.75 -2.71
N SER A 441 4.89 -27.64 -2.23
CA SER A 441 6.33 -27.35 -2.16
C SER A 441 6.71 -27.22 -0.68
N PRO A 442 7.16 -28.30 -0.03
CA PRO A 442 7.38 -28.33 1.42
C PRO A 442 8.45 -27.35 1.92
N GLU A 443 9.34 -26.92 1.03
CA GLU A 443 10.41 -25.97 1.30
C GLU A 443 9.98 -24.49 1.16
N TRP A 444 8.74 -24.23 0.68
CA TRP A 444 8.27 -22.86 0.41
C TRP A 444 7.22 -22.40 1.43
N PRO A 445 7.05 -21.08 1.64
CA PRO A 445 5.98 -20.55 2.47
C PRO A 445 4.62 -20.81 1.83
N GLN A 446 3.62 -21.12 2.66
CA GLN A 446 2.28 -21.48 2.19
C GLN A 446 1.20 -20.77 3.01
N GLY A 447 0.17 -20.25 2.30
CA GLY A 447 -1.07 -19.76 2.87
C GLY A 447 -2.24 -20.64 2.47
N PHE A 448 -2.82 -21.38 3.41
CA PHE A 448 -4.06 -22.13 3.19
C PHE A 448 -5.22 -21.16 3.38
N THR A 449 -5.99 -20.95 2.32
CA THR A 449 -6.92 -19.82 2.27
C THR A 449 -8.33 -20.28 1.97
N LYS A 450 -9.26 -19.88 2.83
CA LYS A 450 -10.69 -20.01 2.60
C LYS A 450 -11.18 -18.74 1.88
N LEU A 451 -11.80 -18.93 0.73
CA LEU A 451 -12.44 -17.85 -0.03
C LEU A 451 -13.94 -18.12 -0.14
N SER A 452 -14.74 -17.06 -0.12
CA SER A 452 -16.20 -17.15 -0.25
C SER A 452 -16.67 -17.15 -1.70
N ILE A 453 -15.82 -17.56 -2.65
CA ILE A 453 -16.10 -17.59 -4.08
C ILE A 453 -15.94 -18.98 -4.65
N ASP A 454 -16.68 -19.30 -5.70
CA ASP A 454 -16.49 -20.53 -6.49
C ASP A 454 -15.11 -20.53 -7.15
N ALA A 455 -14.41 -21.67 -7.04
CA ALA A 455 -13.06 -21.81 -7.56
C ALA A 455 -12.97 -21.59 -9.07
N ASN A 456 -13.98 -22.04 -9.85
CA ASN A 456 -14.01 -21.83 -11.29
C ASN A 456 -14.17 -20.35 -11.63
N GLU A 457 -14.97 -19.62 -10.86
CA GLU A 457 -15.14 -18.18 -11.08
C GLU A 457 -13.82 -17.44 -10.84
N LEU A 458 -13.12 -17.75 -9.77
CA LEU A 458 -11.82 -17.15 -9.48
C LEU A 458 -10.79 -17.51 -10.55
N ILE A 459 -10.60 -18.80 -10.85
CA ILE A 459 -9.58 -19.29 -11.79
C ILE A 459 -9.81 -18.75 -13.20
N LYS A 460 -11.07 -18.64 -13.63
CA LYS A 460 -11.41 -18.08 -14.95
C LYS A 460 -11.31 -16.56 -15.03
N GLY A 461 -11.37 -15.89 -13.88
CA GLY A 461 -11.49 -14.41 -13.85
C GLY A 461 -10.29 -13.67 -13.31
N ILE A 462 -9.36 -14.34 -12.61
CA ILE A 462 -8.18 -13.68 -12.05
C ILE A 462 -7.19 -13.29 -13.15
N GLY A 463 -6.59 -12.12 -13.01
CA GLY A 463 -5.75 -11.52 -14.06
C GLY A 463 -4.31 -12.00 -14.15
N GLY A 464 -3.93 -13.06 -13.43
CA GLY A 464 -2.56 -13.62 -13.44
C GLY A 464 -2.38 -14.68 -12.36
N ASN A 465 -1.18 -15.25 -12.29
CA ASN A 465 -0.80 -16.24 -11.28
C ASN A 465 -0.45 -15.60 -9.92
N HIS A 466 0.18 -14.42 -9.94
CA HIS A 466 0.59 -13.72 -8.72
C HIS A 466 -0.57 -12.97 -8.08
N VAL A 467 -0.66 -13.04 -6.77
CA VAL A 467 -1.59 -12.32 -5.92
C VAL A 467 -0.87 -11.79 -4.68
N HIS A 468 -1.41 -10.71 -4.09
CA HIS A 468 -0.78 -10.04 -2.97
C HIS A 468 -1.77 -9.90 -1.83
N ALA A 469 -1.33 -10.15 -0.60
CA ALA A 469 -2.23 -10.21 0.55
C ALA A 469 -1.73 -9.36 1.72
N VAL A 470 -2.69 -8.78 2.43
CA VAL A 470 -2.52 -8.15 3.74
C VAL A 470 -3.57 -8.68 4.71
N TYR A 471 -3.26 -8.69 6.01
CA TYR A 471 -4.27 -8.99 7.02
C TYR A 471 -5.26 -7.84 7.19
N GLY A 472 -6.53 -8.19 7.34
CA GLY A 472 -7.65 -7.27 7.50
C GLY A 472 -8.56 -7.20 6.27
N ASN A 473 -9.66 -6.45 6.40
CA ASN A 473 -10.64 -6.24 5.35
C ASN A 473 -10.54 -4.81 4.81
N TYR A 474 -10.04 -4.69 3.59
CA TYR A 474 -9.81 -3.42 2.88
C TYR A 474 -10.49 -3.37 1.52
N VAL A 475 -11.55 -4.17 1.35
CA VAL A 475 -12.29 -4.24 0.07
C VAL A 475 -12.83 -2.87 -0.33
N ASN A 476 -13.44 -2.15 0.60
CA ASN A 476 -14.04 -0.84 0.31
C ASN A 476 -12.97 0.19 -0.07
N GLU A 477 -11.85 0.21 0.65
CA GLU A 477 -10.71 1.11 0.37
C GLU A 477 -10.11 0.85 -1.01
N LEU A 478 -9.93 -0.41 -1.40
CA LEU A 478 -9.40 -0.76 -2.72
C LEU A 478 -10.38 -0.40 -3.85
N VAL A 479 -11.68 -0.61 -3.64
CA VAL A 479 -12.74 -0.14 -4.57
C VAL A 479 -12.66 1.37 -4.72
N GLU A 480 -12.54 2.08 -3.61
CA GLU A 480 -12.46 3.54 -3.60
C GLU A 480 -11.19 4.06 -4.29
N ILE A 481 -10.02 3.41 -4.06
CA ILE A 481 -8.78 3.71 -4.78
C ILE A 481 -8.97 3.55 -6.29
N CYS A 482 -9.57 2.44 -6.74
CA CYS A 482 -9.83 2.20 -8.16
C CYS A 482 -10.71 3.30 -8.78
N ASN A 483 -11.77 3.72 -8.07
CA ASN A 483 -12.63 4.82 -8.50
C ASN A 483 -11.87 6.14 -8.60
N MET A 484 -11.03 6.47 -7.61
CA MET A 484 -10.25 7.70 -7.57
C MET A 484 -9.25 7.79 -8.73
N ILE A 485 -8.54 6.69 -9.04
CA ILE A 485 -7.56 6.66 -10.14
C ILE A 485 -8.18 6.34 -11.51
N GLY A 486 -9.43 5.86 -11.52
CA GLY A 486 -10.21 5.61 -12.74
C GLY A 486 -9.84 4.33 -13.45
N ILE A 487 -9.57 3.26 -12.72
CA ILE A 487 -9.39 1.91 -13.28
C ILE A 487 -10.60 1.04 -12.93
N ASN A 488 -10.84 0.02 -13.74
CA ASN A 488 -11.85 -0.98 -13.47
C ASN A 488 -11.45 -1.88 -12.28
N TYR A 489 -12.41 -2.54 -11.65
CA TYR A 489 -12.15 -3.54 -10.62
C TYR A 489 -13.20 -4.67 -10.67
N LYS A 490 -12.84 -5.81 -10.08
CA LYS A 490 -13.78 -6.90 -9.80
C LYS A 490 -13.55 -7.40 -8.38
N VAL A 491 -14.60 -7.37 -7.57
CA VAL A 491 -14.60 -8.00 -6.25
C VAL A 491 -15.05 -9.46 -6.42
N PHE A 492 -14.18 -10.39 -6.03
CA PHE A 492 -14.41 -11.82 -6.06
C PHE A 492 -14.96 -12.27 -4.69
N SER A 493 -16.23 -12.00 -4.45
CA SER A 493 -16.95 -12.45 -3.24
C SER A 493 -18.17 -13.25 -3.63
N GLY A 494 -18.49 -14.31 -2.86
CA GLY A 494 -19.75 -15.02 -3.01
C GLY A 494 -20.95 -14.09 -2.82
N LYS A 495 -22.06 -14.41 -3.48
CA LYS A 495 -23.33 -13.69 -3.33
C LYS A 495 -23.91 -13.87 -1.94
#